data_a8b91a3f195101906f40688163b4bf25
#
_entry.id   a8b91a3f195101906f40688163b4bf25
#
_cell.length_a   1.000
_cell.length_b   1.000
_cell.length_c   1.000
_cell.angle_alpha   90.00
_cell.angle_beta   90.00
_cell.angle_gamma   90.00
#
_symmetry.space_group_name_H-M   'P 1'
#
loop_
_entity.id
_entity.type
_entity.pdbx_description
1 polymer ?
#
loop_
_entity_poly.entity_id
_entity_poly.type
_entity_poly.pdbx_seq_one_letter_code
_entity_poly.pdbx_strand_id
1 'polypeptide(L)'
;MTRDEKLEMILQKEAYDAKDLVTIVELLRLPGGCPWDMEQTHKSIRNDFIEETYEVIEAIDNDDPALLREELGDVLLQVAMHARMEEEAGRCTFDDVANDICKKMIHRHPHVFGEVKAETTAEVLSNWETIKSEEKNRETVTDKLRAIPRQYPALMRAAKVGKKAKMMDFPDAASVADKVAEELSEVREALLCENKDHIAEEIGDLLLTVASLARKAGVDPELALTRATDKFIDRFSAVEAAATELGVNLDQMSDAEKDILWENAKKIAKKA
;
A
#
# COMPACT_ATOMS: atom_id res chain seq x y z
N MET A 1 29.91 -23.65 6.90
CA MET A 1 30.03 -23.21 8.32
C MET A 1 28.97 -23.93 9.13
N THR A 2 29.33 -24.43 10.29
CA THR A 2 28.38 -24.96 11.26
C THR A 2 27.54 -23.84 11.88
N ARG A 3 26.46 -24.19 12.57
CA ARG A 3 25.61 -23.23 13.30
C ARG A 3 26.45 -22.42 14.32
N ASP A 4 27.29 -23.10 15.08
CA ASP A 4 28.07 -22.48 16.15
C ASP A 4 29.14 -21.54 15.59
N GLU A 5 29.79 -21.89 14.48
CA GLU A 5 30.72 -21.00 13.76
C GLU A 5 30.03 -19.73 13.24
N LYS A 6 28.79 -19.86 12.70
CA LYS A 6 28.00 -18.70 12.26
C LYS A 6 27.60 -17.80 13.44
N LEU A 7 27.16 -18.42 14.55
CA LEU A 7 26.79 -17.71 15.76
C LEU A 7 27.97 -16.93 16.34
N GLU A 8 29.13 -17.56 16.46
CA GLU A 8 30.34 -16.91 16.94
C GLU A 8 30.73 -15.74 16.03
N MET A 9 30.71 -15.95 14.71
CA MET A 9 31.01 -14.91 13.73
C MET A 9 30.08 -13.69 13.88
N ILE A 10 28.79 -13.89 14.07
CA ILE A 10 27.84 -12.79 14.23
C ILE A 10 28.06 -12.05 15.56
N LEU A 11 28.27 -12.78 16.65
CA LEU A 11 28.44 -12.20 17.99
C LEU A 11 29.75 -11.41 18.15
N GLN A 12 30.75 -11.65 17.30
CA GLN A 12 32.05 -10.93 17.33
C GLN A 12 32.02 -9.62 16.53
N LYS A 13 30.96 -9.32 15.79
CA LYS A 13 30.85 -8.10 14.97
C LYS A 13 30.35 -6.89 15.78
N GLU A 14 30.92 -5.72 15.50
CA GLU A 14 30.44 -4.43 16.02
C GLU A 14 29.45 -3.73 15.06
N ALA A 15 29.42 -4.14 13.78
CA ALA A 15 28.51 -3.61 12.76
C ALA A 15 28.08 -4.74 11.80
N TYR A 16 26.86 -4.65 11.33
CA TYR A 16 26.23 -5.68 10.52
C TYR A 16 25.83 -5.14 9.14
N ASP A 17 25.82 -6.03 8.15
CA ASP A 17 25.36 -5.76 6.79
C ASP A 17 24.16 -6.66 6.40
N ALA A 18 23.67 -6.52 5.17
CA ALA A 18 22.54 -7.31 4.69
C ALA A 18 22.81 -8.83 4.66
N LYS A 19 24.08 -9.27 4.53
CA LYS A 19 24.43 -10.70 4.59
C LYS A 19 24.40 -11.22 6.01
N ASP A 20 24.75 -10.37 6.95
CA ASP A 20 24.63 -10.72 8.37
C ASP A 20 23.17 -10.91 8.78
N LEU A 21 22.27 -10.04 8.30
CA LEU A 21 20.83 -10.21 8.51
C LEU A 21 20.35 -11.56 7.98
N VAL A 22 20.74 -11.94 6.77
CA VAL A 22 20.39 -13.27 6.20
C VAL A 22 20.91 -14.40 7.10
N THR A 23 22.15 -14.28 7.60
CA THR A 23 22.72 -15.27 8.52
C THR A 23 21.99 -15.29 9.86
N ILE A 24 21.60 -14.15 10.41
CA ILE A 24 20.81 -14.04 11.64
C ILE A 24 19.46 -14.73 11.45
N VAL A 25 18.74 -14.45 10.39
CA VAL A 25 17.45 -15.11 10.08
C VAL A 25 17.63 -16.63 9.91
N GLU A 26 18.69 -17.06 9.26
CA GLU A 26 19.03 -18.49 9.20
C GLU A 26 19.22 -19.08 10.61
N LEU A 27 20.00 -18.44 11.48
CA LEU A 27 20.24 -18.90 12.84
C LEU A 27 18.96 -18.94 13.69
N LEU A 28 18.05 -18.01 13.51
CA LEU A 28 16.75 -17.99 14.19
C LEU A 28 15.88 -19.17 13.78
N ARG A 29 15.93 -19.59 12.52
CA ARG A 29 15.08 -20.66 11.97
C ARG A 29 15.71 -22.05 11.97
N LEU A 30 17.01 -22.18 12.29
CA LEU A 30 17.67 -23.50 12.45
C LEU A 30 17.26 -24.18 13.76
N PRO A 31 17.36 -25.53 13.85
CA PRO A 31 17.18 -26.25 15.11
C PRO A 31 18.05 -25.66 16.23
N GLY A 32 17.42 -25.33 17.36
CA GLY A 32 18.04 -24.60 18.46
C GLY A 32 18.08 -23.09 18.30
N GLY A 33 17.38 -22.55 17.30
CA GLY A 33 17.09 -21.12 17.14
C GLY A 33 15.86 -20.68 17.95
N CYS A 34 15.13 -19.71 17.43
CA CYS A 34 13.93 -19.19 18.07
C CYS A 34 12.71 -20.07 17.73
N PRO A 35 11.99 -20.63 18.71
CA PRO A 35 10.81 -21.46 18.44
C PRO A 35 9.73 -20.73 17.65
N TRP A 36 9.51 -19.44 17.94
CA TRP A 36 8.53 -18.63 17.23
C TRP A 36 8.89 -18.45 15.75
N ASP A 37 10.15 -18.09 15.45
CA ASP A 37 10.60 -17.90 14.06
C ASP A 37 10.57 -19.21 13.27
N MET A 38 10.87 -20.35 13.93
CA MET A 38 10.84 -21.68 13.31
C MET A 38 9.44 -22.12 12.88
N GLU A 39 8.39 -21.69 13.57
CA GLU A 39 6.99 -22.01 13.26
C GLU A 39 6.42 -21.12 12.14
N GLN A 40 7.06 -19.99 11.81
CA GLN A 40 6.52 -19.07 10.81
C GLN A 40 6.49 -19.67 9.41
N THR A 41 5.43 -19.30 8.70
CA THR A 41 5.17 -19.63 7.29
C THR A 41 4.91 -18.35 6.50
N HIS A 42 4.99 -18.42 5.15
CA HIS A 42 4.61 -17.29 4.30
C HIS A 42 3.21 -16.74 4.59
N LYS A 43 2.29 -17.58 5.07
CA LYS A 43 0.92 -17.16 5.38
C LYS A 43 0.79 -16.52 6.75
N SER A 44 1.56 -16.99 7.74
CA SER A 44 1.48 -16.44 9.11
C SER A 44 2.01 -15.00 9.17
N ILE A 45 3.16 -14.72 8.54
CA ILE A 45 3.79 -13.39 8.53
C ILE A 45 3.40 -12.51 7.33
N ARG A 46 2.36 -12.90 6.58
CA ARG A 46 1.88 -12.10 5.43
C ARG A 46 1.34 -10.73 5.85
N ASN A 47 0.65 -10.67 6.99
CA ASN A 47 0.09 -9.44 7.49
C ASN A 47 1.18 -8.53 8.04
N ASP A 48 2.15 -9.08 8.75
CA ASP A 48 3.31 -8.35 9.26
C ASP A 48 4.04 -7.63 8.10
N PHE A 49 4.24 -8.30 6.96
CA PHE A 49 4.80 -7.65 5.77
C PHE A 49 3.99 -6.45 5.27
N ILE A 50 2.67 -6.47 5.43
CA ILE A 50 1.78 -5.36 5.07
C ILE A 50 1.91 -4.24 6.11
N GLU A 51 1.94 -4.58 7.39
CA GLU A 51 2.07 -3.64 8.51
C GLU A 51 3.37 -2.85 8.38
N GLU A 52 4.53 -3.50 8.27
CA GLU A 52 5.83 -2.84 8.07
C GLU A 52 5.82 -1.91 6.83
N THR A 53 5.12 -2.33 5.76
CA THR A 53 4.98 -1.48 4.56
C THR A 53 4.16 -0.22 4.83
N TYR A 54 3.13 -0.29 5.68
CA TYR A 54 2.33 0.89 6.06
C TYR A 54 3.09 1.79 7.03
N GLU A 55 3.91 1.24 7.93
CA GLU A 55 4.77 1.99 8.84
C GLU A 55 5.86 2.75 8.08
N VAL A 56 6.42 2.16 7.02
CA VAL A 56 7.26 2.89 6.04
C VAL A 56 6.50 4.08 5.42
N ILE A 57 5.24 3.89 5.03
CA ILE A 57 4.43 4.97 4.44
C ILE A 57 4.15 6.06 5.48
N GLU A 58 3.84 5.70 6.71
CA GLU A 58 3.64 6.65 7.81
C GLU A 58 4.90 7.47 8.07
N ALA A 59 6.07 6.82 8.13
CA ALA A 59 7.35 7.51 8.29
C ALA A 59 7.64 8.51 7.16
N ILE A 60 7.29 8.16 5.91
CA ILE A 60 7.40 9.06 4.75
C ILE A 60 6.44 10.24 4.86
N ASP A 61 5.19 10.00 5.23
CA ASP A 61 4.16 11.05 5.32
C ASP A 61 4.43 12.03 6.48
N ASN A 62 5.09 11.56 7.55
CA ASN A 62 5.51 12.36 8.70
C ASN A 62 6.88 13.05 8.51
N ASP A 63 7.57 12.87 7.36
CA ASP A 63 8.95 13.33 7.14
C ASP A 63 9.91 12.89 8.29
N ASP A 64 9.73 11.67 8.85
CA ASP A 64 10.56 11.12 9.92
C ASP A 64 11.65 10.18 9.38
N PRO A 65 12.89 10.67 9.19
CA PRO A 65 13.98 9.85 8.66
C PRO A 65 14.48 8.78 9.64
N ALA A 66 14.24 8.93 10.95
CA ALA A 66 14.66 7.95 11.93
C ALA A 66 13.72 6.75 11.90
N LEU A 67 12.40 6.99 11.93
CA LEU A 67 11.38 5.98 11.77
C LEU A 67 11.48 5.31 10.39
N LEU A 68 11.66 6.08 9.30
CA LEU A 68 11.83 5.51 7.96
C LEU A 68 13.00 4.51 7.88
N ARG A 69 14.10 4.78 8.59
CA ARG A 69 15.24 3.87 8.63
C ARG A 69 14.92 2.58 9.40
N GLU A 70 14.16 2.68 10.47
CA GLU A 70 13.70 1.56 11.29
C GLU A 70 12.79 0.65 10.46
N GLU A 71 11.71 1.20 9.90
CA GLU A 71 10.70 0.45 9.16
C GLU A 71 11.22 -0.16 7.85
N LEU A 72 12.17 0.50 7.18
CA LEU A 72 12.88 -0.11 6.04
C LEU A 72 13.71 -1.33 6.48
N GLY A 73 14.21 -1.34 7.71
CA GLY A 73 14.88 -2.50 8.31
C GLY A 73 13.92 -3.66 8.51
N ASP A 74 12.70 -3.39 8.99
CA ASP A 74 11.69 -4.40 9.24
C ASP A 74 11.09 -4.97 7.94
N VAL A 75 10.88 -4.14 6.92
CA VAL A 75 10.58 -4.63 5.56
C VAL A 75 11.71 -5.52 5.02
N LEU A 76 12.97 -5.16 5.25
CA LEU A 76 14.12 -5.99 4.83
C LEU A 76 14.17 -7.31 5.59
N LEU A 77 13.82 -7.33 6.88
CA LEU A 77 13.67 -8.54 7.69
C LEU A 77 12.59 -9.45 7.10
N GLN A 78 11.42 -8.92 6.74
CA GLN A 78 10.36 -9.68 6.09
C GLN A 78 10.84 -10.33 4.78
N VAL A 79 11.60 -9.61 3.96
CA VAL A 79 12.19 -10.16 2.74
C VAL A 79 13.15 -11.30 3.05
N ALA A 80 14.02 -11.16 4.07
CA ALA A 80 14.97 -12.18 4.48
C ALA A 80 14.26 -13.43 5.03
N MET A 81 13.21 -13.27 5.85
CA MET A 81 12.38 -14.35 6.38
C MET A 81 11.71 -15.16 5.26
N HIS A 82 11.08 -14.48 4.31
CA HIS A 82 10.45 -15.13 3.17
C HIS A 82 11.47 -15.86 2.28
N ALA A 83 12.63 -15.25 2.01
CA ALA A 83 13.69 -15.87 1.24
C ALA A 83 14.26 -17.12 1.96
N ARG A 84 14.39 -17.06 3.29
CA ARG A 84 14.86 -18.20 4.07
C ARG A 84 13.88 -19.38 4.01
N MET A 85 12.58 -19.13 4.09
CA MET A 85 11.57 -20.19 3.92
C MET A 85 11.60 -20.81 2.51
N GLU A 86 11.87 -20.04 1.49
CA GLU A 86 12.06 -20.54 0.13
C GLU A 86 13.33 -21.41 0.01
N GLU A 87 14.42 -21.02 0.67
CA GLU A 87 15.66 -21.79 0.71
C GLU A 87 15.48 -23.12 1.45
N GLU A 88 14.78 -23.14 2.58
CA GLU A 88 14.41 -24.36 3.32
C GLU A 88 13.59 -25.31 2.46
N ALA A 89 12.77 -24.79 1.56
CA ALA A 89 12.00 -25.57 0.59
C ALA A 89 12.79 -25.94 -0.68
N GLY A 90 14.06 -25.51 -0.80
CA GLY A 90 14.93 -25.79 -1.94
C GLY A 90 14.53 -25.08 -3.23
N ARG A 91 13.84 -23.92 -3.14
CA ARG A 91 13.33 -23.20 -4.33
C ARG A 91 14.22 -22.05 -4.74
N CYS A 92 14.58 -21.13 -3.84
CA CYS A 92 15.51 -20.04 -4.12
C CYS A 92 16.15 -19.51 -2.83
N THR A 93 17.26 -18.81 -2.96
CA THR A 93 17.99 -18.14 -1.88
C THR A 93 17.70 -16.63 -1.87
N PHE A 94 18.14 -15.93 -0.83
CA PHE A 94 18.13 -14.48 -0.81
C PHE A 94 18.96 -13.86 -1.94
N ASP A 95 20.10 -14.48 -2.28
CA ASP A 95 20.94 -14.04 -3.40
C ASP A 95 20.25 -14.20 -4.76
N ASP A 96 19.42 -15.23 -4.91
CA ASP A 96 18.59 -15.40 -6.13
C ASP A 96 17.54 -14.29 -6.24
N VAL A 97 16.88 -13.94 -5.14
CA VAL A 97 15.91 -12.80 -5.09
C VAL A 97 16.61 -11.49 -5.47
N ALA A 98 17.78 -11.23 -4.90
CA ALA A 98 18.59 -10.05 -5.21
C ALA A 98 19.07 -10.04 -6.67
N ASN A 99 19.56 -11.17 -7.18
CA ASN A 99 20.02 -11.33 -8.56
C ASN A 99 18.88 -11.07 -9.56
N ASP A 100 17.68 -11.60 -9.29
CA ASP A 100 16.54 -11.45 -10.19
C ASP A 100 16.06 -10.00 -10.27
N ILE A 101 16.03 -9.28 -9.14
CA ILE A 101 15.68 -7.85 -9.17
C ILE A 101 16.77 -7.03 -9.86
N CYS A 102 18.06 -7.33 -9.65
CA CYS A 102 19.15 -6.67 -10.33
C CYS A 102 19.07 -6.84 -11.85
N LYS A 103 18.91 -8.08 -12.33
CA LYS A 103 18.73 -8.36 -13.75
C LYS A 103 17.55 -7.61 -14.34
N LYS A 104 16.43 -7.60 -13.65
CA LYS A 104 15.23 -6.85 -14.03
C LYS A 104 15.48 -5.36 -14.12
N MET A 105 16.20 -4.76 -13.16
CA MET A 105 16.53 -3.33 -13.16
C MET A 105 17.47 -2.98 -14.33
N ILE A 106 18.51 -3.77 -14.55
CA ILE A 106 19.44 -3.59 -15.67
C ILE A 106 18.68 -3.67 -17.01
N HIS A 107 17.86 -4.69 -17.20
CA HIS A 107 17.11 -4.90 -18.44
C HIS A 107 16.09 -3.78 -18.73
N ARG A 108 15.45 -3.25 -17.68
CA ARG A 108 14.42 -2.19 -17.81
C ARG A 108 14.97 -0.77 -17.87
N HIS A 109 16.28 -0.60 -17.71
CA HIS A 109 16.94 0.71 -17.81
C HIS A 109 18.02 0.71 -18.90
N PRO A 110 17.67 0.38 -20.17
CA PRO A 110 18.65 0.33 -21.24
C PRO A 110 19.27 1.71 -21.56
N HIS A 111 18.67 2.79 -21.07
CA HIS A 111 19.21 4.14 -21.15
C HIS A 111 20.32 4.42 -20.11
N VAL A 112 20.49 3.55 -19.10
CA VAL A 112 21.55 3.63 -18.09
C VAL A 112 22.59 2.54 -18.32
N PHE A 113 22.15 1.32 -18.62
CA PHE A 113 23.00 0.13 -18.69
C PHE A 113 23.23 -0.39 -20.13
N GLY A 114 22.68 0.30 -21.13
CA GLY A 114 22.80 -0.06 -22.56
C GLY A 114 23.01 1.16 -23.46
N GLU A 115 22.63 1.01 -24.72
CA GLU A 115 22.86 2.03 -25.77
C GLU A 115 21.63 2.89 -26.10
N VAL A 116 20.47 2.59 -25.52
CA VAL A 116 19.23 3.35 -25.76
C VAL A 116 19.32 4.71 -25.11
N LYS A 117 19.01 5.76 -25.86
CA LYS A 117 18.93 7.11 -25.28
C LYS A 117 17.49 7.42 -24.86
N ALA A 118 17.32 7.97 -23.68
CA ALA A 118 16.06 8.55 -23.21
C ALA A 118 16.41 9.85 -22.45
N GLU A 119 15.92 10.98 -22.94
CA GLU A 119 16.27 12.31 -22.43
C GLU A 119 15.16 12.86 -21.51
N THR A 120 13.96 12.26 -21.57
CA THR A 120 12.81 12.69 -20.79
C THR A 120 12.21 11.56 -19.94
N THR A 121 11.61 11.93 -18.82
CA THR A 121 10.88 10.99 -17.95
C THR A 121 9.78 10.24 -18.72
N ALA A 122 9.13 10.90 -19.68
CA ALA A 122 8.07 10.30 -20.49
C ALA A 122 8.62 9.16 -21.38
N GLU A 123 9.78 9.35 -21.99
CA GLU A 123 10.47 8.32 -22.79
C GLU A 123 10.90 7.14 -21.92
N VAL A 124 11.47 7.40 -20.75
CA VAL A 124 11.85 6.36 -19.79
C VAL A 124 10.64 5.51 -19.39
N LEU A 125 9.51 6.14 -19.04
CA LEU A 125 8.29 5.45 -18.64
C LEU A 125 7.68 4.65 -19.80
N SER A 126 7.72 5.18 -21.02
CA SER A 126 7.23 4.49 -22.23
C SER A 126 8.06 3.23 -22.50
N ASN A 127 9.39 3.34 -22.50
CA ASN A 127 10.30 2.22 -22.68
C ASN A 127 10.09 1.15 -21.59
N TRP A 128 9.98 1.56 -20.33
CA TRP A 128 9.69 0.67 -19.21
C TRP A 128 8.39 -0.13 -19.40
N GLU A 129 7.28 0.54 -19.79
CA GLU A 129 6.00 -0.14 -20.00
C GLU A 129 6.07 -1.13 -21.16
N THR A 130 6.79 -0.80 -22.23
CA THR A 130 7.01 -1.69 -23.39
C THR A 130 7.76 -2.94 -22.96
N ILE A 131 8.95 -2.80 -22.38
CA ILE A 131 9.79 -3.92 -21.94
C ILE A 131 9.02 -4.81 -20.94
N LYS A 132 8.34 -4.21 -19.98
CA LYS A 132 7.53 -4.94 -18.99
C LYS A 132 6.35 -5.71 -19.62
N SER A 133 5.81 -5.22 -20.71
CA SER A 133 4.72 -5.91 -21.44
C SER A 133 5.26 -7.13 -22.19
N GLU A 134 6.42 -7.00 -22.83
CA GLU A 134 7.11 -8.07 -23.56
C GLU A 134 7.55 -9.21 -22.63
N GLU A 135 8.20 -8.88 -21.49
CA GLU A 135 8.64 -9.88 -20.50
C GLU A 135 7.51 -10.80 -19.99
N LYS A 136 6.29 -10.32 -19.97
CA LYS A 136 5.17 -11.03 -19.34
C LYS A 136 4.20 -11.69 -20.31
N ASN A 137 4.50 -11.69 -21.62
CA ASN A 137 3.65 -12.24 -22.69
C ASN A 137 2.17 -11.84 -22.55
N ARG A 138 1.91 -10.57 -22.16
CA ARG A 138 0.56 -10.06 -21.96
C ARG A 138 0.06 -9.45 -23.25
N GLU A 139 -0.62 -10.25 -24.05
CA GLU A 139 -1.10 -9.86 -25.38
C GLU A 139 -2.32 -8.95 -25.32
N THR A 140 -3.22 -9.19 -24.37
CA THR A 140 -4.48 -8.44 -24.27
C THR A 140 -4.51 -7.46 -23.10
N VAL A 141 -5.36 -6.44 -23.23
CA VAL A 141 -5.65 -5.51 -22.11
C VAL A 141 -6.25 -6.28 -20.92
N THR A 142 -7.12 -7.26 -21.20
CA THR A 142 -7.71 -8.10 -20.16
C THR A 142 -6.66 -8.84 -19.33
N ASP A 143 -5.61 -9.37 -19.96
CA ASP A 143 -4.51 -10.03 -19.24
C ASP A 143 -3.76 -9.05 -18.35
N LYS A 144 -3.56 -7.81 -18.83
CA LYS A 144 -2.97 -6.73 -18.04
C LYS A 144 -3.83 -6.32 -16.85
N LEU A 145 -5.17 -6.34 -16.98
CA LEU A 145 -6.11 -6.04 -15.91
C LEU A 145 -6.16 -7.17 -14.87
N ARG A 146 -6.30 -8.42 -15.32
CA ARG A 146 -6.34 -9.61 -14.45
C ARG A 146 -5.06 -9.82 -13.66
N ALA A 147 -3.93 -9.32 -14.17
CA ALA A 147 -2.64 -9.39 -13.49
C ALA A 147 -2.47 -8.35 -12.36
N ILE A 148 -3.45 -7.50 -12.10
CA ILE A 148 -3.46 -6.61 -10.93
C ILE A 148 -3.89 -7.46 -9.73
N PRO A 149 -3.04 -7.58 -8.68
CA PRO A 149 -3.37 -8.39 -7.52
C PRO A 149 -4.70 -7.97 -6.88
N ARG A 150 -5.49 -8.98 -6.48
CA ARG A 150 -6.77 -8.74 -5.80
C ARG A 150 -6.60 -8.23 -4.37
N GLN A 151 -5.42 -8.44 -3.81
CA GLN A 151 -5.04 -8.07 -2.44
C GLN A 151 -4.65 -6.61 -2.27
N TYR A 152 -4.56 -5.85 -3.36
CA TYR A 152 -4.36 -4.40 -3.23
C TYR A 152 -5.52 -3.75 -2.48
N PRO A 153 -5.26 -2.65 -1.71
CA PRO A 153 -6.33 -1.78 -1.23
C PRO A 153 -7.30 -1.43 -2.35
N ALA A 154 -8.59 -1.42 -2.05
CA ALA A 154 -9.61 -1.43 -3.08
C ALA A 154 -9.56 -0.21 -4.03
N LEU A 155 -9.36 0.99 -3.48
CA LEU A 155 -9.28 2.21 -4.29
C LEU A 155 -7.99 2.26 -5.10
N MET A 156 -6.86 1.82 -4.53
CA MET A 156 -5.60 1.67 -5.26
C MET A 156 -5.76 0.69 -6.44
N ARG A 157 -6.43 -0.45 -6.21
CA ARG A 157 -6.72 -1.42 -7.27
C ARG A 157 -7.60 -0.83 -8.36
N ALA A 158 -8.69 -0.15 -7.99
CA ALA A 158 -9.59 0.55 -8.90
C ALA A 158 -8.84 1.57 -9.78
N ALA A 159 -8.02 2.43 -9.19
CA ALA A 159 -7.19 3.39 -9.91
C ALA A 159 -6.21 2.72 -10.89
N LYS A 160 -5.57 1.59 -10.49
CA LYS A 160 -4.68 0.83 -11.37
C LYS A 160 -5.42 0.16 -12.53
N VAL A 161 -6.63 -0.35 -12.31
CA VAL A 161 -7.50 -0.90 -13.36
C VAL A 161 -7.85 0.21 -14.35
N GLY A 162 -8.37 1.34 -13.89
CA GLY A 162 -8.72 2.49 -14.74
C GLY A 162 -7.51 3.01 -15.55
N LYS A 163 -6.32 3.12 -14.93
CA LYS A 163 -5.09 3.50 -15.64
C LYS A 163 -4.72 2.55 -16.79
N LYS A 164 -5.02 1.25 -16.67
CA LYS A 164 -4.71 0.25 -17.71
C LYS A 164 -5.80 0.10 -18.75
N ALA A 165 -7.07 0.38 -18.39
CA ALA A 165 -8.22 0.30 -19.27
C ALA A 165 -8.41 1.55 -20.16
N LYS A 166 -7.33 2.17 -20.61
CA LYS A 166 -7.33 3.47 -21.34
C LYS A 166 -8.31 3.56 -22.52
N MET A 167 -8.65 2.43 -23.16
CA MET A 167 -9.57 2.38 -24.31
C MET A 167 -11.04 2.61 -23.92
N MET A 168 -11.37 2.43 -22.65
CA MET A 168 -12.72 2.61 -22.07
C MET A 168 -12.72 3.71 -21.01
N ASP A 169 -11.74 4.63 -21.09
CA ASP A 169 -11.57 5.68 -20.10
C ASP A 169 -12.34 6.95 -20.49
N PHE A 170 -12.77 7.69 -19.48
CA PHE A 170 -13.42 8.99 -19.67
C PHE A 170 -12.45 10.02 -20.27
N PRO A 171 -12.93 10.99 -21.05
CA PRO A 171 -12.08 12.00 -21.65
C PRO A 171 -11.40 12.89 -20.60
N ASP A 172 -12.12 13.33 -19.57
CA ASP A 172 -11.66 14.27 -18.55
C ASP A 172 -12.33 14.04 -17.18
N ALA A 173 -11.92 14.81 -16.19
CA ALA A 173 -12.46 14.73 -14.84
C ALA A 173 -13.92 15.19 -14.74
N ALA A 174 -14.35 16.14 -15.59
CA ALA A 174 -15.72 16.66 -15.56
C ALA A 174 -16.71 15.55 -15.98
N SER A 175 -16.39 14.84 -17.07
CA SER A 175 -17.21 13.69 -17.52
C SER A 175 -17.31 12.57 -16.47
N VAL A 176 -16.24 12.36 -15.67
CA VAL A 176 -16.30 11.39 -14.57
C VAL A 176 -17.16 11.93 -13.42
N ALA A 177 -17.13 13.24 -13.15
CA ALA A 177 -17.97 13.83 -12.10
C ALA A 177 -19.46 13.71 -12.43
N ASP A 178 -19.83 13.87 -13.71
CA ASP A 178 -21.19 13.61 -14.17
C ASP A 178 -21.61 12.14 -13.94
N LYS A 179 -20.70 11.19 -14.23
CA LYS A 179 -20.95 9.77 -13.96
C LYS A 179 -21.04 9.47 -12.46
N VAL A 180 -20.28 10.14 -11.60
CA VAL A 180 -20.44 10.02 -10.13
C VAL A 180 -21.84 10.44 -9.69
N ALA A 181 -22.40 11.48 -10.28
CA ALA A 181 -23.76 11.92 -9.98
C ALA A 181 -24.83 10.90 -10.45
N GLU A 182 -24.60 10.25 -11.59
CA GLU A 182 -25.42 9.15 -12.09
C GLU A 182 -25.38 7.96 -11.13
N GLU A 183 -24.19 7.44 -10.78
CA GLU A 183 -24.03 6.33 -9.83
C GLU A 183 -24.67 6.64 -8.46
N LEU A 184 -24.54 7.89 -7.99
CA LEU A 184 -25.20 8.28 -6.75
C LEU A 184 -26.73 8.24 -6.86
N SER A 185 -27.29 8.48 -8.04
CA SER A 185 -28.74 8.34 -8.28
C SER A 185 -29.15 6.87 -8.26
N GLU A 186 -28.35 5.97 -8.85
CA GLU A 186 -28.58 4.53 -8.85
C GLU A 186 -28.52 3.94 -7.43
N VAL A 187 -27.56 4.38 -6.60
CA VAL A 187 -27.53 4.04 -5.16
C VAL A 187 -28.83 4.48 -4.45
N ARG A 188 -29.34 5.68 -4.74
CA ARG A 188 -30.59 6.17 -4.13
C ARG A 188 -31.82 5.32 -4.54
N GLU A 189 -31.87 4.89 -5.80
CA GLU A 189 -32.92 4.00 -6.30
C GLU A 189 -32.82 2.61 -5.67
N ALA A 190 -31.60 2.04 -5.58
CA ALA A 190 -31.36 0.76 -4.93
C ALA A 190 -31.76 0.77 -3.45
N LEU A 191 -31.54 1.85 -2.73
CA LEU A 191 -31.97 2.00 -1.32
C LEU A 191 -33.48 1.94 -1.16
N LEU A 192 -34.26 2.34 -2.17
CA LEU A 192 -35.75 2.24 -2.13
C LEU A 192 -36.22 0.80 -2.35
N CYS A 193 -35.41 -0.07 -2.97
CA CYS A 193 -35.77 -1.46 -3.25
C CYS A 193 -35.46 -2.41 -2.09
N GLU A 194 -34.81 -1.98 -1.03
CA GLU A 194 -34.40 -2.76 0.16
C GLU A 194 -33.63 -4.07 -0.14
N ASN A 195 -33.06 -4.18 -1.35
CA ASN A 195 -32.26 -5.33 -1.78
C ASN A 195 -30.78 -5.06 -1.49
N LYS A 196 -30.23 -5.74 -0.46
CA LYS A 196 -28.85 -5.55 -0.02
C LYS A 196 -27.79 -5.85 -1.09
N ASP A 197 -28.02 -6.83 -1.93
CA ASP A 197 -27.06 -7.21 -2.98
C ASP A 197 -27.00 -6.12 -4.06
N HIS A 198 -28.16 -5.60 -4.46
CA HIS A 198 -28.26 -4.48 -5.41
C HIS A 198 -27.66 -3.19 -4.82
N ILE A 199 -27.95 -2.87 -3.55
CA ILE A 199 -27.33 -1.73 -2.86
C ILE A 199 -25.79 -1.86 -2.83
N ALA A 200 -25.27 -3.07 -2.56
CA ALA A 200 -23.84 -3.32 -2.54
C ALA A 200 -23.18 -3.17 -3.92
N GLU A 201 -23.88 -3.57 -4.99
CA GLU A 201 -23.46 -3.41 -6.39
C GLU A 201 -23.32 -1.92 -6.71
N GLU A 202 -24.36 -1.12 -6.51
CA GLU A 202 -24.35 0.32 -6.84
C GLU A 202 -23.35 1.12 -6.00
N ILE A 203 -23.20 0.80 -4.71
CA ILE A 203 -22.13 1.39 -3.89
C ILE A 203 -20.75 1.03 -4.46
N GLY A 204 -20.57 -0.20 -4.94
CA GLY A 204 -19.32 -0.63 -5.58
C GLY A 204 -18.99 0.17 -6.84
N ASP A 205 -19.99 0.42 -7.70
CA ASP A 205 -19.83 1.18 -8.93
C ASP A 205 -19.59 2.67 -8.66
N LEU A 206 -20.27 3.23 -7.67
CA LEU A 206 -19.99 4.59 -7.19
C LEU A 206 -18.54 4.72 -6.70
N LEU A 207 -18.02 3.79 -5.87
CA LEU A 207 -16.66 3.81 -5.38
C LEU A 207 -15.63 3.66 -6.51
N LEU A 208 -15.88 2.81 -7.50
CA LEU A 208 -15.05 2.64 -8.68
C LEU A 208 -14.99 3.94 -9.50
N THR A 209 -16.12 4.61 -9.67
CA THR A 209 -16.22 5.87 -10.41
C THR A 209 -15.56 7.02 -9.65
N VAL A 210 -15.69 7.08 -8.32
CA VAL A 210 -14.95 8.04 -7.47
C VAL A 210 -13.43 7.82 -7.57
N ALA A 211 -12.94 6.57 -7.55
CA ALA A 211 -11.53 6.29 -7.76
C ALA A 211 -11.04 6.73 -9.16
N SER A 212 -11.89 6.61 -10.18
CA SER A 212 -11.60 7.10 -11.53
C SER A 212 -11.56 8.64 -11.59
N LEU A 213 -12.45 9.31 -10.86
CA LEU A 213 -12.45 10.78 -10.73
C LEU A 213 -11.15 11.26 -10.09
N ALA A 214 -10.76 10.68 -8.96
CA ALA A 214 -9.51 11.02 -8.28
C ALA A 214 -8.30 10.86 -9.22
N ARG A 215 -8.20 9.74 -9.93
CA ARG A 215 -7.15 9.49 -10.91
C ARG A 215 -7.12 10.55 -12.02
N LYS A 216 -8.28 10.93 -12.58
CA LYS A 216 -8.38 11.96 -13.63
C LYS A 216 -8.00 13.36 -13.11
N ALA A 217 -8.26 13.62 -11.84
CA ALA A 217 -7.84 14.84 -11.15
C ALA A 217 -6.37 14.82 -10.71
N GLY A 218 -5.63 13.73 -10.95
CA GLY A 218 -4.23 13.58 -10.53
C GLY A 218 -4.07 13.32 -9.02
N VAL A 219 -5.12 12.84 -8.36
CA VAL A 219 -5.15 12.56 -6.92
C VAL A 219 -5.08 11.04 -6.71
N ASP A 220 -4.28 10.59 -5.74
CA ASP A 220 -4.31 9.22 -5.28
C ASP A 220 -5.56 9.00 -4.42
N PRO A 221 -6.48 8.08 -4.78
CA PRO A 221 -7.74 7.90 -4.07
C PRO A 221 -7.58 7.25 -2.69
N GLU A 222 -6.60 6.35 -2.51
CA GLU A 222 -6.32 5.70 -1.22
C GLU A 222 -5.80 6.74 -0.23
N LEU A 223 -4.76 7.48 -0.62
CA LEU A 223 -4.18 8.53 0.20
C LEU A 223 -5.19 9.66 0.51
N ALA A 224 -6.04 10.02 -0.45
CA ALA A 224 -7.08 11.03 -0.24
C ALA A 224 -8.09 10.59 0.82
N LEU A 225 -8.49 9.30 0.83
CA LEU A 225 -9.40 8.75 1.82
C LEU A 225 -8.71 8.62 3.19
N THR A 226 -7.46 8.18 3.25
CA THR A 226 -6.64 8.14 4.48
C THR A 226 -6.62 9.51 5.15
N ARG A 227 -6.18 10.55 4.42
CA ARG A 227 -6.15 11.92 4.94
C ARG A 227 -7.53 12.48 5.37
N ALA A 228 -8.59 12.05 4.70
CA ALA A 228 -9.94 12.44 5.10
C ALA A 228 -10.36 11.74 6.40
N THR A 229 -9.92 10.51 6.61
CA THR A 229 -10.13 9.73 7.84
C THR A 229 -9.37 10.33 9.00
N ASP A 230 -8.07 10.64 8.83
CA ASP A 230 -7.25 11.30 9.86
C ASP A 230 -7.85 12.65 10.28
N LYS A 231 -8.22 13.45 9.30
CA LYS A 231 -8.92 14.72 9.55
C LYS A 231 -10.25 14.54 10.31
N PHE A 232 -10.95 13.43 10.12
CA PHE A 232 -12.13 13.10 10.91
C PHE A 232 -11.74 12.76 12.36
N ILE A 233 -10.69 11.95 12.57
CA ILE A 233 -10.17 11.55 13.87
C ILE A 233 -9.73 12.79 14.67
N ASP A 234 -8.95 13.69 14.05
CA ASP A 234 -8.50 14.93 14.68
C ASP A 234 -9.65 15.80 15.13
N ARG A 235 -10.68 15.96 14.30
CA ARG A 235 -11.87 16.71 14.65
C ARG A 235 -12.66 16.06 15.77
N PHE A 236 -12.77 14.74 15.73
CA PHE A 236 -13.46 13.98 16.78
C PHE A 236 -12.73 14.13 18.11
N SER A 237 -11.41 14.03 18.13
CA SER A 237 -10.59 14.28 19.32
C SER A 237 -10.80 15.67 19.90
N ALA A 238 -10.90 16.70 19.05
CA ALA A 238 -11.21 18.07 19.51
C ALA A 238 -12.63 18.18 20.10
N VAL A 239 -13.60 17.44 19.57
CA VAL A 239 -14.96 17.35 20.12
C VAL A 239 -14.96 16.67 21.48
N GLU A 240 -14.23 15.56 21.64
CA GLU A 240 -14.09 14.86 22.92
C GLU A 240 -13.44 15.74 24.00
N ALA A 241 -12.37 16.44 23.62
CA ALA A 241 -11.70 17.40 24.51
C ALA A 241 -12.66 18.51 24.98
N ALA A 242 -13.42 19.10 24.06
CA ALA A 242 -14.39 20.14 24.40
C ALA A 242 -15.54 19.64 25.26
N ALA A 243 -16.04 18.43 25.03
CA ALA A 243 -17.05 17.81 25.91
C ALA A 243 -16.51 17.55 27.32
N THR A 244 -15.25 17.11 27.42
CA THR A 244 -14.56 16.89 28.70
C THR A 244 -14.39 18.20 29.46
N GLU A 245 -14.02 19.30 28.82
CA GLU A 245 -13.92 20.63 29.41
C GLU A 245 -15.28 21.14 29.95
N LEU A 246 -16.37 20.78 29.27
CA LEU A 246 -17.74 21.10 29.73
C LEU A 246 -18.22 20.16 30.83
N GLY A 247 -17.46 19.11 31.17
CA GLY A 247 -17.84 18.13 32.21
C GLY A 247 -19.00 17.22 31.77
N VAL A 248 -19.23 17.06 30.46
CA VAL A 248 -20.35 16.28 29.91
C VAL A 248 -19.79 15.11 29.07
N ASN A 249 -20.43 13.94 29.20
CA ASN A 249 -20.11 12.80 28.32
C ASN A 249 -20.82 12.98 26.96
N LEU A 250 -20.11 12.73 25.86
CA LEU A 250 -20.67 12.80 24.50
C LEU A 250 -21.92 11.96 24.34
N ASP A 251 -22.01 10.80 24.97
CA ASP A 251 -23.18 9.91 24.90
C ASP A 251 -24.44 10.53 25.50
N GLN A 252 -24.27 11.53 26.36
CA GLN A 252 -25.38 12.24 27.06
C GLN A 252 -25.78 13.53 26.35
N MET A 253 -25.02 13.96 25.34
CA MET A 253 -25.31 15.16 24.55
C MET A 253 -26.35 14.89 23.48
N SER A 254 -27.20 15.87 23.24
CA SER A 254 -28.10 15.87 22.07
C SER A 254 -27.33 16.00 20.77
N ASP A 255 -27.92 15.58 19.66
CA ASP A 255 -27.30 15.72 18.33
C ASP A 255 -27.00 17.18 17.98
N ALA A 256 -27.87 18.11 18.39
CA ALA A 256 -27.64 19.55 18.17
C ALA A 256 -26.41 20.10 18.94
N GLU A 257 -26.18 19.63 20.16
CA GLU A 257 -24.99 19.99 20.94
C GLU A 257 -23.71 19.41 20.33
N LYS A 258 -23.76 18.14 19.89
CA LYS A 258 -22.66 17.50 19.16
C LYS A 258 -22.32 18.24 17.86
N ASP A 259 -23.32 18.67 17.11
CA ASP A 259 -23.16 19.44 15.87
C ASP A 259 -22.45 20.79 16.13
N ILE A 260 -22.78 21.47 17.22
CA ILE A 260 -22.11 22.73 17.59
C ILE A 260 -20.62 22.49 17.89
N LEU A 261 -20.27 21.46 18.65
CA LEU A 261 -18.88 21.10 18.92
C LEU A 261 -18.14 20.73 17.63
N TRP A 262 -18.79 19.94 16.76
CA TRP A 262 -18.23 19.56 15.47
C TRP A 262 -17.94 20.74 14.54
N GLU A 263 -18.88 21.71 14.43
CA GLU A 263 -18.66 22.93 13.66
C GLU A 263 -17.53 23.79 14.22
N ASN A 264 -17.35 23.79 15.54
CA ASN A 264 -16.22 24.49 16.18
C ASN A 264 -14.90 23.79 15.90
N ALA A 265 -14.83 22.46 15.98
CA ALA A 265 -13.66 21.68 15.61
C ALA A 265 -13.23 21.90 14.15
N LYS A 266 -14.18 22.00 13.21
CA LYS A 266 -13.90 22.37 11.81
C LYS A 266 -13.23 23.73 11.65
N LYS A 267 -13.57 24.71 12.51
CA LYS A 267 -13.00 26.08 12.44
C LYS A 267 -11.58 26.11 12.99
N ILE A 268 -11.28 25.30 14.01
CA ILE A 268 -9.95 25.20 14.62
C ILE A 268 -8.98 24.55 13.61
N ALA A 269 -9.37 23.43 13.00
CA ALA A 269 -8.57 22.72 12.01
C ALA A 269 -8.29 23.52 10.71
N LYS A 270 -9.01 24.58 10.43
CA LYS A 270 -8.74 25.48 9.28
C LYS A 270 -7.73 26.60 9.59
N LYS A 271 -7.37 26.78 10.86
CA LYS A 271 -6.45 27.84 11.32
C LYS A 271 -5.05 27.32 11.67
N ALA A 272 -4.89 26.02 11.83
CA ALA A 272 -3.62 25.31 11.98
C ALA A 272 -3.11 24.85 10.60
#